data_acdc42c26d191f25343b38efcda00f5c
#
_entry.id   acdc42c26d191f25343b38efcda00f5c
#
_cell.length_a   1.000
_cell.length_b   1.000
_cell.length_c   1.000
_cell.angle_alpha   90.00
_cell.angle_beta   90.00
_cell.angle_gamma   90.00
#
_symmetry.space_group_name_H-M   'P 1'
#
loop_
_entity.id
_entity.type
_entity.pdbx_description
1 polymer ?
#
loop_
_entity_poly.entity_id
_entity_poly.type
_entity_poly.pdbx_seq_one_letter_code
_entity_poly.pdbx_strand_id
1 'polypeptide(L)'
;MLIGILLFLVLLATCPSEAATKGATQLRVAYSSISGAAVVTWLAVDKGLFAKNDLDVELIYVAGSQAMQSLLGGTTPIGIQGIEPVFRVNAHGSDTVMILGMVTKPPFSIIVRPEIKDYRQLKGKPMGITRYGSSTDMLLRLSLEKWGFKPEVDVPILQMGGVPPILAGMESRKIFGGPLSLPTLARAKQQGYRELADVGDLVPDYQVAGVVTRRAFIRQNPEAVRGFVKAIAEAMALFRNDPESVRKVMKERLKIDDPLVIEETQKDYPRYMPKVPYPSRAGIAVIKAFLDKNEPAVRPLSIDDQIDNQIVRELEQNGFFSSLYRIK
;
A
#
# COMPACT_ATOMS: atom_id res chain seq x y z
N MET A 1 -62.01 -34.99 -55.80
CA MET A 1 -61.36 -33.81 -55.19
C MET A 1 -60.89 -34.17 -53.78
N LEU A 2 -59.63 -34.60 -53.64
CA LEU A 2 -59.05 -34.95 -52.35
C LEU A 2 -58.10 -33.79 -51.98
N ILE A 3 -58.40 -33.18 -50.83
CA ILE A 3 -57.55 -32.13 -50.26
C ILE A 3 -56.61 -32.78 -49.26
N GLY A 4 -55.31 -32.83 -49.59
CA GLY A 4 -54.25 -33.31 -48.68
C GLY A 4 -53.83 -32.22 -47.72
N ILE A 5 -53.99 -32.47 -46.40
CA ILE A 5 -53.49 -31.60 -45.33
C ILE A 5 -52.06 -32.00 -45.02
N LEU A 6 -51.11 -31.07 -45.30
CA LEU A 6 -49.71 -31.21 -44.98
C LEU A 6 -49.44 -30.69 -43.55
N LEU A 7 -49.14 -31.63 -42.62
CA LEU A 7 -48.84 -31.34 -41.25
C LEU A 7 -47.32 -30.89 -41.16
N PHE A 8 -47.04 -29.62 -40.86
CA PHE A 8 -45.68 -29.11 -40.66
C PHE A 8 -45.28 -29.32 -39.20
N LEU A 9 -44.42 -30.30 -38.96
CA LEU A 9 -43.82 -30.54 -37.63
C LEU A 9 -42.70 -29.51 -37.40
N VAL A 10 -42.91 -28.50 -36.54
CA VAL A 10 -41.89 -27.58 -36.08
C VAL A 10 -41.07 -28.24 -34.99
N LEU A 11 -39.86 -28.69 -35.29
CA LEU A 11 -38.87 -29.10 -34.30
C LEU A 11 -38.31 -27.82 -33.61
N LEU A 12 -38.75 -27.61 -32.38
CA LEU A 12 -38.11 -26.65 -31.47
C LEU A 12 -36.73 -27.20 -31.05
N ALA A 13 -35.70 -26.77 -31.75
CA ALA A 13 -34.34 -26.99 -31.30
C ALA A 13 -34.07 -26.15 -30.02
N THR A 14 -34.05 -26.84 -28.88
CA THR A 14 -33.55 -26.24 -27.61
C THR A 14 -32.05 -26.04 -27.75
N CYS A 15 -31.61 -24.82 -28.06
CA CYS A 15 -30.21 -24.44 -27.90
C CYS A 15 -29.85 -24.58 -26.40
N PRO A 16 -28.80 -25.35 -26.06
CA PRO A 16 -28.24 -25.27 -24.73
C PRO A 16 -27.75 -23.84 -24.50
N SER A 17 -28.23 -23.16 -23.48
CA SER A 17 -27.69 -21.91 -22.98
C SER A 17 -26.24 -22.18 -22.59
N GLU A 18 -25.29 -21.81 -23.45
CA GLU A 18 -23.90 -21.70 -23.04
C GLU A 18 -23.85 -20.71 -21.85
N ALA A 19 -23.65 -21.28 -20.66
CA ALA A 19 -23.28 -20.50 -19.51
C ALA A 19 -21.97 -19.76 -19.89
N ALA A 20 -22.08 -18.46 -20.18
CA ALA A 20 -20.95 -17.62 -20.47
C ALA A 20 -19.95 -17.79 -19.32
N THR A 21 -18.81 -18.40 -19.57
CA THR A 21 -17.67 -18.42 -18.66
C THR A 21 -17.35 -16.95 -18.38
N LYS A 22 -17.65 -16.51 -17.17
CA LYS A 22 -17.37 -15.14 -16.73
C LYS A 22 -15.87 -14.94 -16.85
N GLY A 23 -15.41 -14.23 -17.85
CA GLY A 23 -14.01 -13.89 -18.03
C GLY A 23 -13.50 -13.15 -16.78
N ALA A 24 -12.22 -13.27 -16.47
CA ALA A 24 -11.60 -12.59 -15.34
C ALA A 24 -11.88 -11.08 -15.40
N THR A 25 -12.22 -10.47 -14.26
CA THR A 25 -12.44 -9.02 -14.17
C THR A 25 -11.12 -8.30 -14.29
N GLN A 26 -10.98 -7.47 -15.34
CA GLN A 26 -9.78 -6.65 -15.54
C GLN A 26 -9.75 -5.48 -14.56
N LEU A 27 -8.65 -5.30 -13.85
CA LEU A 27 -8.42 -4.23 -12.89
C LEU A 27 -7.06 -3.58 -13.08
N ARG A 28 -7.05 -2.26 -13.22
CA ARG A 28 -5.82 -1.47 -13.11
C ARG A 28 -5.66 -0.99 -11.67
N VAL A 29 -4.52 -1.27 -11.05
CA VAL A 29 -4.29 -1.00 -9.63
C VAL A 29 -3.04 -0.15 -9.47
N ALA A 30 -3.19 1.02 -8.83
CA ALA A 30 -2.04 1.85 -8.48
C ALA A 30 -1.35 1.31 -7.21
N TYR A 31 -0.01 1.33 -7.19
CA TYR A 31 0.76 1.18 -5.95
C TYR A 31 1.73 2.35 -5.79
N SER A 32 1.80 2.91 -4.57
CA SER A 32 2.40 4.23 -4.35
C SER A 32 3.85 4.21 -3.86
N SER A 33 4.41 3.05 -3.56
CA SER A 33 5.74 2.93 -2.97
C SER A 33 6.47 1.68 -3.46
N ILE A 34 7.78 1.82 -3.70
CA ILE A 34 8.70 0.70 -3.91
C ILE A 34 9.31 0.35 -2.55
N SER A 35 8.70 -0.63 -1.88
CA SER A 35 8.99 -1.06 -0.51
C SER A 35 8.57 -2.52 -0.32
N GLY A 36 8.66 -3.07 0.87
CA GLY A 36 8.13 -4.40 1.17
C GLY A 36 6.62 -4.56 0.87
N ALA A 37 5.82 -3.48 0.96
CA ALA A 37 4.42 -3.51 0.53
C ALA A 37 4.27 -3.79 -0.98
N ALA A 38 5.16 -3.25 -1.82
CA ALA A 38 5.19 -3.56 -3.24
C ALA A 38 5.57 -5.02 -3.49
N VAL A 39 6.52 -5.57 -2.70
CA VAL A 39 6.89 -7.00 -2.81
C VAL A 39 5.67 -7.89 -2.56
N VAL A 40 4.85 -7.60 -1.53
CA VAL A 40 3.58 -8.30 -1.29
C VAL A 40 2.67 -8.23 -2.52
N THR A 41 2.53 -7.05 -3.12
CA THR A 41 1.65 -6.85 -4.27
C THR A 41 2.14 -7.62 -5.50
N TRP A 42 3.46 -7.64 -5.73
CA TRP A 42 4.05 -8.41 -6.83
C TRP A 42 3.98 -9.92 -6.58
N LEU A 43 4.09 -10.39 -5.34
CA LEU A 43 3.83 -11.79 -4.99
C LEU A 43 2.41 -12.21 -5.39
N ALA A 44 1.41 -11.33 -5.19
CA ALA A 44 0.04 -11.63 -5.60
C ALA A 44 -0.08 -11.85 -7.12
N VAL A 45 0.67 -11.08 -7.93
CA VAL A 45 0.74 -11.28 -9.39
C VAL A 45 1.50 -12.56 -9.73
N ASP A 46 2.74 -12.67 -9.25
CA ASP A 46 3.67 -13.73 -9.67
C ASP A 46 3.22 -15.14 -9.22
N LYS A 47 2.41 -15.21 -8.16
CA LYS A 47 1.79 -16.45 -7.66
C LYS A 47 0.38 -16.70 -8.21
N GLY A 48 -0.10 -15.87 -9.13
CA GLY A 48 -1.43 -16.03 -9.72
C GLY A 48 -2.59 -15.87 -8.73
N LEU A 49 -2.38 -15.17 -7.60
CA LEU A 49 -3.40 -15.05 -6.56
C LEU A 49 -4.59 -14.19 -7.02
N PHE A 50 -4.35 -13.22 -7.89
CA PHE A 50 -5.43 -12.47 -8.52
C PHE A 50 -6.24 -13.36 -9.46
N ALA A 51 -5.59 -14.11 -10.34
CA ALA A 51 -6.25 -15.03 -11.27
C ALA A 51 -7.05 -16.12 -10.53
N LYS A 52 -6.55 -16.65 -9.40
CA LYS A 52 -7.28 -17.56 -8.50
C LYS A 52 -8.59 -16.97 -7.97
N ASN A 53 -8.72 -15.65 -7.94
CA ASN A 53 -9.90 -14.93 -7.51
C ASN A 53 -10.62 -14.21 -8.67
N ASP A 54 -10.55 -14.77 -9.88
CA ASP A 54 -11.20 -14.29 -11.11
C ASP A 54 -10.85 -12.83 -11.48
N LEU A 55 -9.62 -12.42 -11.19
CA LEU A 55 -9.11 -11.08 -11.48
C LEU A 55 -7.90 -11.13 -12.43
N ASP A 56 -7.92 -10.24 -13.43
CA ASP A 56 -6.76 -9.91 -14.26
C ASP A 56 -6.27 -8.51 -13.85
N VAL A 57 -5.11 -8.44 -13.19
CA VAL A 57 -4.62 -7.22 -12.54
C VAL A 57 -3.38 -6.66 -13.22
N GLU A 58 -3.51 -5.44 -13.74
CA GLU A 58 -2.40 -4.61 -14.20
C GLU A 58 -1.94 -3.68 -13.05
N LEU A 59 -0.69 -3.83 -12.60
CA LEU A 59 -0.11 -2.99 -11.55
C LEU A 59 0.60 -1.77 -12.15
N ILE A 60 0.24 -0.57 -11.67
CA ILE A 60 0.80 0.70 -12.14
C ILE A 60 1.48 1.41 -10.97
N TYR A 61 2.79 1.69 -11.12
CA TYR A 61 3.50 2.49 -10.14
C TYR A 61 3.14 3.98 -10.28
N VAL A 62 2.58 4.56 -9.21
CA VAL A 62 2.25 6.00 -9.13
C VAL A 62 2.72 6.52 -7.79
N ALA A 63 3.85 7.22 -7.78
CA ALA A 63 4.56 7.59 -6.55
C ALA A 63 3.75 8.46 -5.57
N GLY A 64 3.80 8.07 -4.28
CA GLY A 64 3.28 8.85 -3.16
C GLY A 64 1.80 9.18 -3.27
N SER A 65 1.43 10.42 -2.95
CA SER A 65 0.03 10.88 -2.92
C SER A 65 -0.65 11.01 -4.30
N GLN A 66 0.11 10.94 -5.40
CA GLN A 66 -0.46 11.00 -6.76
C GLN A 66 -1.33 9.77 -7.10
N ALA A 67 -1.12 8.63 -6.44
CA ALA A 67 -1.96 7.45 -6.62
C ALA A 67 -3.45 7.72 -6.34
N MET A 68 -3.77 8.65 -5.44
CA MET A 68 -5.15 9.07 -5.18
C MET A 68 -5.79 9.76 -6.38
N GLN A 69 -5.03 10.56 -7.14
CA GLN A 69 -5.57 11.25 -8.32
C GLN A 69 -5.95 10.26 -9.43
N SER A 70 -5.15 9.20 -9.64
CA SER A 70 -5.47 8.15 -10.62
C SER A 70 -6.71 7.33 -10.20
N LEU A 71 -6.93 7.16 -8.89
CA LEU A 71 -8.13 6.52 -8.34
C LEU A 71 -9.36 7.38 -8.55
N LEU A 72 -9.31 8.68 -8.24
CA LEU A 72 -10.42 9.61 -8.44
C LEU A 72 -10.78 9.78 -9.91
N GLY A 73 -9.79 9.79 -10.79
CA GLY A 73 -9.97 9.84 -12.24
C GLY A 73 -10.48 8.52 -12.86
N GLY A 74 -10.65 7.45 -12.05
CA GLY A 74 -11.17 6.16 -12.51
C GLY A 74 -10.17 5.31 -13.30
N THR A 75 -8.95 5.80 -13.53
CA THR A 75 -7.91 5.04 -14.25
C THR A 75 -7.46 3.81 -13.46
N THR A 76 -7.38 3.91 -12.14
CA THR A 76 -7.05 2.82 -11.22
C THR A 76 -8.07 2.77 -10.10
N PRO A 77 -9.17 1.99 -10.24
CA PRO A 77 -10.26 1.97 -9.26
C PRO A 77 -9.85 1.45 -7.88
N ILE A 78 -8.69 0.80 -7.78
CA ILE A 78 -8.08 0.35 -6.53
C ILE A 78 -6.67 0.93 -6.45
N GLY A 79 -6.29 1.40 -5.25
CA GLY A 79 -4.95 1.90 -4.94
C GLY A 79 -4.35 1.24 -3.70
N ILE A 80 -3.07 0.90 -3.76
CA ILE A 80 -2.28 0.49 -2.58
C ILE A 80 -1.47 1.70 -2.15
N GLN A 81 -1.91 2.38 -1.08
CA GLN A 81 -1.38 3.67 -0.66
C GLN A 81 -1.67 3.99 0.81
N GLY A 82 -1.16 5.13 1.30
CA GLY A 82 -1.48 5.65 2.63
C GLY A 82 -2.92 6.15 2.75
N ILE A 83 -3.36 6.40 3.98
CA ILE A 83 -4.73 6.90 4.26
C ILE A 83 -4.79 8.44 4.28
N GLU A 84 -3.67 9.14 4.34
CA GLU A 84 -3.60 10.59 4.40
C GLU A 84 -4.33 11.26 3.22
N PRO A 85 -4.16 10.80 1.97
CA PRO A 85 -4.92 11.34 0.84
C PRO A 85 -6.42 11.06 0.92
N VAL A 86 -6.85 9.96 1.58
CA VAL A 86 -8.27 9.64 1.78
C VAL A 86 -8.97 10.76 2.55
N PHE A 87 -8.39 11.18 3.68
CA PHE A 87 -8.93 12.31 4.45
C PHE A 87 -9.05 13.58 3.60
N ARG A 88 -7.99 13.91 2.84
CA ARG A 88 -7.96 15.15 2.05
C ARG A 88 -9.04 15.18 0.98
N VAL A 89 -9.19 14.09 0.22
CA VAL A 89 -10.20 14.09 -0.86
C VAL A 89 -11.62 13.97 -0.31
N ASN A 90 -11.82 13.28 0.82
CA ASN A 90 -13.13 13.18 1.45
C ASN A 90 -13.55 14.49 2.11
N ALA A 91 -12.62 15.33 2.56
CA ALA A 91 -12.90 16.70 2.98
C ALA A 91 -13.50 17.57 1.84
N HIS A 92 -13.35 17.15 0.60
CA HIS A 92 -13.91 17.78 -0.60
C HIS A 92 -15.02 16.93 -1.25
N GLY A 93 -15.69 16.06 -0.48
CA GLY A 93 -16.88 15.33 -0.91
C GLY A 93 -16.63 14.04 -1.68
N SER A 94 -15.41 13.47 -1.65
CA SER A 94 -15.16 12.13 -2.20
C SER A 94 -15.73 11.04 -1.27
N ASP A 95 -15.88 9.81 -1.81
CA ASP A 95 -16.38 8.62 -1.10
C ASP A 95 -15.28 7.54 -0.95
N THR A 96 -14.01 7.95 -0.87
CA THR A 96 -12.90 7.02 -0.77
C THR A 96 -12.79 6.40 0.62
N VAL A 97 -12.42 5.11 0.67
CA VAL A 97 -12.25 4.37 1.93
C VAL A 97 -11.08 3.41 1.85
N MET A 98 -10.42 3.18 2.98
CA MET A 98 -9.46 2.09 3.14
C MET A 98 -10.20 0.83 3.59
N ILE A 99 -10.04 -0.27 2.85
CA ILE A 99 -10.74 -1.54 3.06
C ILE A 99 -9.85 -2.65 3.61
N LEU A 100 -8.53 -2.43 3.63
CA LEU A 100 -7.54 -3.36 4.17
C LEU A 100 -6.28 -2.61 4.59
N GLY A 101 -5.75 -2.89 5.80
CA GLY A 101 -4.50 -2.35 6.31
C GLY A 101 -3.33 -3.31 6.06
N MET A 102 -2.47 -3.01 5.10
CA MET A 102 -1.31 -3.86 4.79
C MET A 102 -0.14 -3.63 5.73
N VAL A 103 0.18 -2.35 5.98
CA VAL A 103 1.31 -1.92 6.81
C VAL A 103 0.77 -0.95 7.85
N THR A 104 0.69 -1.42 9.09
CA THR A 104 0.00 -0.75 10.20
C THR A 104 0.93 -0.19 11.27
N LYS A 105 2.23 -0.24 11.01
CA LYS A 105 3.30 0.39 11.81
C LYS A 105 4.32 1.02 10.88
N PRO A 106 5.05 2.09 11.28
CA PRO A 106 6.04 2.73 10.41
C PRO A 106 7.24 1.82 10.15
N PRO A 107 7.48 1.39 8.90
CA PRO A 107 8.64 0.56 8.54
C PRO A 107 9.84 1.43 8.12
N PHE A 108 10.01 2.61 8.72
CA PHE A 108 11.01 3.58 8.31
C PHE A 108 12.02 3.85 9.41
N SER A 109 13.26 4.10 8.98
CA SER A 109 14.29 4.74 9.80
C SER A 109 14.66 6.09 9.18
N ILE A 110 14.96 7.08 10.00
CA ILE A 110 15.58 8.33 9.55
C ILE A 110 17.05 8.05 9.30
N ILE A 111 17.39 7.94 8.03
CA ILE A 111 18.77 7.68 7.58
C ILE A 111 19.39 9.00 7.12
N VAL A 112 20.66 9.18 7.46
CA VAL A 112 21.43 10.39 7.14
C VAL A 112 22.83 10.04 6.66
N ARG A 113 23.46 11.02 6.01
CA ARG A 113 24.85 10.94 5.60
C ARG A 113 25.78 10.78 6.82
N PRO A 114 26.93 10.07 6.69
CA PRO A 114 27.77 9.66 7.83
C PRO A 114 28.28 10.80 8.70
N GLU A 115 28.42 12.02 8.14
CA GLU A 115 28.85 13.21 8.86
C GLU A 115 27.83 13.74 9.88
N ILE A 116 26.53 13.36 9.72
CA ILE A 116 25.48 13.71 10.67
C ILE A 116 25.46 12.67 11.79
N LYS A 117 25.85 13.06 12.99
CA LYS A 117 25.97 12.17 14.15
C LYS A 117 24.83 12.31 15.15
N ASP A 118 24.12 13.43 15.11
CA ASP A 118 23.05 13.78 16.04
C ASP A 118 21.96 14.57 15.31
N TYR A 119 20.69 14.41 15.69
CA TYR A 119 19.57 15.08 15.04
C TYR A 119 19.66 16.60 15.09
N ARG A 120 20.30 17.20 16.13
CA ARG A 120 20.49 18.64 16.25
C ARG A 120 21.30 19.25 15.11
N GLN A 121 22.11 18.42 14.42
CA GLN A 121 22.86 18.82 13.24
C GLN A 121 22.02 18.94 11.97
N LEU A 122 20.73 18.57 12.01
CA LEU A 122 19.81 18.67 10.87
C LEU A 122 19.38 20.10 10.56
N LYS A 123 19.59 21.06 11.48
CA LYS A 123 19.21 22.47 11.26
C LYS A 123 19.86 23.01 9.99
N GLY A 124 19.02 23.57 9.09
CA GLY A 124 19.44 24.11 7.80
C GLY A 124 19.81 23.04 6.74
N LYS A 125 19.71 21.75 7.05
CA LYS A 125 20.08 20.67 6.13
C LYS A 125 18.85 20.08 5.45
N PRO A 126 18.79 20.06 4.09
CA PRO A 126 17.65 19.51 3.39
C PRO A 126 17.52 18.00 3.61
N MET A 127 16.29 17.57 3.94
CA MET A 127 15.87 16.19 4.07
C MET A 127 14.92 15.79 2.93
N GLY A 128 15.02 14.54 2.48
CA GLY A 128 14.22 14.04 1.36
C GLY A 128 12.99 13.28 1.81
N ILE A 129 11.90 13.43 1.05
CA ILE A 129 10.66 12.66 1.16
C ILE A 129 10.25 12.12 -0.21
N THR A 130 9.31 11.18 -0.27
CA THR A 130 8.78 10.71 -1.57
C THR A 130 7.98 11.81 -2.27
N ARG A 131 6.91 12.27 -1.64
CA ARG A 131 6.04 13.35 -2.10
C ARG A 131 5.44 14.07 -0.90
N TYR A 132 5.13 15.36 -1.05
CA TYR A 132 4.35 16.07 -0.05
C TYR A 132 2.99 15.38 0.16
N GLY A 133 2.57 15.29 1.41
CA GLY A 133 1.32 14.64 1.82
C GLY A 133 1.33 13.11 1.81
N SER A 134 2.50 12.48 1.60
CA SER A 134 2.68 11.04 1.77
C SER A 134 3.10 10.66 3.20
N SER A 135 3.09 9.35 3.50
CA SER A 135 3.54 8.85 4.82
C SER A 135 4.99 9.24 5.14
N THR A 136 5.90 9.28 4.15
CA THR A 136 7.28 9.73 4.39
C THR A 136 7.38 11.21 4.76
N ASP A 137 6.53 12.06 4.18
CA ASP A 137 6.45 13.47 4.52
C ASP A 137 5.92 13.65 5.95
N MET A 138 4.77 13.04 6.24
CA MET A 138 4.15 13.18 7.56
C MET A 138 5.02 12.60 8.68
N LEU A 139 5.60 11.42 8.47
CA LEU A 139 6.47 10.79 9.47
C LEU A 139 7.76 11.58 9.69
N LEU A 140 8.35 12.18 8.63
CA LEU A 140 9.50 13.07 8.80
C LEU A 140 9.11 14.31 9.61
N ARG A 141 7.97 14.96 9.29
CA ARG A 141 7.49 16.14 10.04
C ARG A 141 7.24 15.81 11.52
N LEU A 142 6.54 14.72 11.81
CA LEU A 142 6.30 14.25 13.18
C LEU A 142 7.61 13.97 13.92
N SER A 143 8.59 13.36 13.26
CA SER A 143 9.92 13.11 13.84
C SER A 143 10.67 14.42 14.15
N LEU A 144 10.66 15.37 13.21
CA LEU A 144 11.27 16.69 13.39
C LEU A 144 10.59 17.48 14.51
N GLU A 145 9.25 17.49 14.60
CA GLU A 145 8.51 18.13 15.69
C GLU A 145 8.87 17.53 17.05
N LYS A 146 9.01 16.21 17.16
CA LYS A 146 9.45 15.53 18.38
C LYS A 146 10.88 15.90 18.80
N TRP A 147 11.74 16.24 17.84
CA TRP A 147 13.08 16.75 18.09
C TRP A 147 13.13 18.26 18.33
N GLY A 148 11.97 18.93 18.34
CA GLY A 148 11.85 20.36 18.62
C GLY A 148 12.09 21.27 17.41
N PHE A 149 12.16 20.71 16.19
CA PHE A 149 12.27 21.50 14.96
C PHE A 149 10.91 21.92 14.42
N LYS A 150 10.89 23.05 13.71
CA LYS A 150 9.78 23.47 12.85
C LYS A 150 10.08 22.96 11.43
N PRO A 151 9.33 21.94 10.93
CA PRO A 151 9.53 21.42 9.57
C PRO A 151 9.47 22.55 8.53
N GLU A 152 10.30 22.47 7.51
CA GLU A 152 10.50 23.44 6.43
C GLU A 152 11.13 24.78 6.86
N VAL A 153 10.99 25.18 8.11
CA VAL A 153 11.64 26.40 8.64
C VAL A 153 13.05 26.09 9.12
N ASP A 154 13.19 25.13 10.05
CA ASP A 154 14.49 24.73 10.59
C ASP A 154 15.17 23.67 9.72
N VAL A 155 14.41 22.80 9.05
CA VAL A 155 14.88 21.70 8.22
C VAL A 155 14.12 21.73 6.90
N PRO A 156 14.77 22.13 5.79
CA PRO A 156 14.14 22.10 4.46
C PRO A 156 13.76 20.67 4.05
N ILE A 157 12.60 20.53 3.39
CA ILE A 157 12.07 19.23 2.93
C ILE A 157 11.96 19.24 1.42
N LEU A 158 12.55 18.23 0.74
CA LEU A 158 12.58 18.11 -0.71
C LEU A 158 11.88 16.84 -1.19
N GLN A 159 11.04 16.95 -2.23
CA GLN A 159 10.46 15.80 -2.90
C GLN A 159 11.48 15.10 -3.79
N MET A 160 11.67 13.80 -3.56
CA MET A 160 12.60 12.96 -4.32
C MET A 160 11.89 11.97 -5.27
N GLY A 161 10.57 11.79 -5.12
CA GLY A 161 9.76 10.96 -6.01
C GLY A 161 9.54 9.52 -5.54
N GLY A 162 10.41 8.97 -4.67
CA GLY A 162 10.30 7.59 -4.17
C GLY A 162 11.33 7.29 -3.11
N VAL A 163 11.24 6.12 -2.44
CA VAL A 163 12.21 5.74 -1.40
C VAL A 163 13.61 5.48 -1.99
N PRO A 164 13.80 4.73 -3.09
CA PRO A 164 15.12 4.60 -3.70
C PRO A 164 15.72 5.95 -4.16
N PRO A 165 14.98 6.88 -4.77
CA PRO A 165 15.47 8.23 -5.08
C PRO A 165 15.91 9.07 -3.88
N ILE A 166 15.38 8.82 -2.64
CA ILE A 166 15.91 9.48 -1.43
C ILE A 166 17.35 9.04 -1.20
N LEU A 167 17.66 7.74 -1.29
CA LEU A 167 19.04 7.25 -1.17
C LEU A 167 19.94 7.86 -2.26
N ALA A 168 19.52 7.85 -3.52
CA ALA A 168 20.26 8.48 -4.62
C ALA A 168 20.50 9.99 -4.39
N GLY A 169 19.55 10.67 -3.76
CA GLY A 169 19.69 12.07 -3.36
C GLY A 169 20.75 12.31 -2.28
N MET A 170 20.94 11.34 -1.37
CA MET A 170 22.06 11.38 -0.41
C MET A 170 23.40 11.09 -1.09
N GLU A 171 23.45 10.12 -2.00
CA GLU A 171 24.63 9.77 -2.81
C GLU A 171 25.11 10.96 -3.64
N SER A 172 24.20 11.67 -4.30
CA SER A 172 24.48 12.88 -5.10
C SER A 172 24.67 14.16 -4.26
N ARG A 173 24.63 14.05 -2.91
CA ARG A 173 24.75 15.15 -1.97
C ARG A 173 23.67 16.24 -2.07
N LYS A 174 22.56 15.97 -2.74
CA LYS A 174 21.42 16.88 -2.87
C LYS A 174 20.67 17.06 -1.54
N ILE A 175 20.60 15.99 -0.74
CA ILE A 175 19.97 15.96 0.59
C ILE A 175 20.92 15.33 1.62
N PHE A 176 20.64 15.57 2.90
CA PHE A 176 21.42 15.01 4.00
C PHE A 176 20.82 13.71 4.57
N GLY A 177 19.56 13.43 4.31
CA GLY A 177 18.89 12.23 4.80
C GLY A 177 17.41 12.19 4.43
N GLY A 178 16.72 11.20 4.97
CA GLY A 178 15.28 11.03 4.83
C GLY A 178 14.79 9.71 5.40
N PRO A 179 13.46 9.48 5.46
CA PRO A 179 12.89 8.21 5.86
C PRO A 179 13.13 7.15 4.79
N LEU A 180 13.82 6.09 5.13
CA LEU A 180 14.02 4.91 4.28
C LEU A 180 13.37 3.70 4.91
N SER A 181 12.78 2.84 4.07
CA SER A 181 12.24 1.54 4.44
C SER A 181 12.97 0.42 3.69
N LEU A 182 12.84 -0.82 4.16
CA LEU A 182 13.36 -1.99 3.47
C LEU A 182 12.70 -2.14 2.07
N PRO A 183 13.46 -2.57 1.08
CA PRO A 183 14.87 -2.98 1.12
C PRO A 183 15.91 -1.85 1.00
N THR A 184 15.51 -0.61 0.67
CA THR A 184 16.43 0.53 0.47
C THR A 184 17.20 0.89 1.76
N LEU A 185 16.56 0.75 2.91
CA LEU A 185 17.18 0.93 4.23
C LEU A 185 18.42 0.03 4.42
N ALA A 186 18.30 -1.25 4.10
CA ALA A 186 19.40 -2.20 4.22
C ALA A 186 20.59 -1.79 3.32
N ARG A 187 20.31 -1.41 2.06
CA ARG A 187 21.34 -0.91 1.15
C ARG A 187 22.03 0.34 1.68
N ALA A 188 21.29 1.28 2.24
CA ALA A 188 21.85 2.49 2.80
C ALA A 188 22.80 2.18 3.98
N LYS A 189 22.41 1.26 4.87
CA LYS A 189 23.26 0.81 5.99
C LYS A 189 24.57 0.17 5.49
N GLN A 190 24.50 -0.69 4.47
CA GLN A 190 25.69 -1.32 3.87
C GLN A 190 26.64 -0.28 3.21
N GLN A 191 26.09 0.80 2.67
CA GLN A 191 26.86 1.92 2.10
C GLN A 191 27.44 2.86 3.17
N GLY A 192 27.23 2.57 4.46
CA GLY A 192 27.77 3.35 5.58
C GLY A 192 26.95 4.57 5.97
N TYR A 193 25.72 4.72 5.44
CA TYR A 193 24.79 5.75 5.92
C TYR A 193 24.33 5.43 7.35
N ARG A 194 24.10 6.47 8.14
CA ARG A 194 23.79 6.36 9.56
C ARG A 194 22.31 6.39 9.81
N GLU A 195 21.83 5.49 10.66
CA GLU A 195 20.50 5.57 11.26
C GLU A 195 20.52 6.53 12.46
N LEU A 196 19.71 7.60 12.39
CA LEU A 196 19.51 8.52 13.51
C LEU A 196 18.42 8.03 14.46
N ALA A 197 17.37 7.42 13.90
CA ALA A 197 16.28 6.87 14.68
C ALA A 197 15.47 5.85 13.87
N ASP A 198 14.95 4.82 14.53
CA ASP A 198 13.78 4.07 14.05
C ASP A 198 12.55 4.99 14.23
N VAL A 199 11.79 5.20 13.17
CA VAL A 199 10.58 6.04 13.22
C VAL A 199 9.52 5.42 14.14
N GLY A 200 9.49 4.09 14.28
CA GLY A 200 8.60 3.39 15.20
C GLY A 200 8.81 3.77 16.67
N ASP A 201 10.04 4.14 17.08
CA ASP A 201 10.33 4.63 18.43
C ASP A 201 9.77 6.04 18.66
N LEU A 202 9.70 6.84 17.60
CA LEU A 202 9.18 8.22 17.66
C LEU A 202 7.65 8.26 17.47
N VAL A 203 7.12 7.43 16.56
CA VAL A 203 5.72 7.38 16.16
C VAL A 203 5.30 5.90 16.09
N PRO A 204 4.97 5.26 17.22
CA PRO A 204 4.78 3.81 17.30
C PRO A 204 3.56 3.30 16.50
N ASP A 205 2.53 4.13 16.35
CA ASP A 205 1.30 3.79 15.65
C ASP A 205 1.15 4.65 14.39
N TYR A 206 1.00 4.01 13.23
CA TYR A 206 0.77 4.71 11.97
C TYR A 206 0.24 3.78 10.88
N GLN A 207 -0.81 4.17 10.17
CA GLN A 207 -1.34 3.42 9.03
C GLN A 207 -0.60 3.81 7.75
N VAL A 208 0.45 3.07 7.39
CA VAL A 208 1.36 3.41 6.28
C VAL A 208 0.81 3.06 4.92
N ALA A 209 0.29 1.84 4.77
CA ALA A 209 -0.21 1.37 3.48
C ALA A 209 -1.40 0.43 3.66
N GLY A 210 -2.33 0.54 2.75
CA GLY A 210 -3.52 -0.29 2.69
C GLY A 210 -4.15 -0.26 1.32
N VAL A 211 -5.19 -1.04 1.15
CA VAL A 211 -6.02 -1.04 -0.05
C VAL A 211 -7.09 0.03 0.09
N VAL A 212 -7.09 0.97 -0.84
CA VAL A 212 -8.04 2.10 -0.90
C VAL A 212 -8.85 2.00 -2.19
N THR A 213 -10.14 2.26 -2.09
CA THR A 213 -11.06 2.33 -3.22
C THR A 213 -12.21 3.32 -2.93
N ARG A 214 -13.17 3.44 -3.82
CA ARG A 214 -14.39 4.24 -3.62
C ARG A 214 -15.53 3.36 -3.15
N ARG A 215 -16.37 3.86 -2.25
CA ARG A 215 -17.61 3.14 -1.84
C ARG A 215 -18.51 2.83 -3.04
N ALA A 216 -18.57 3.73 -4.03
CA ALA A 216 -19.28 3.49 -5.28
C ALA A 216 -18.74 2.25 -6.02
N PHE A 217 -17.40 2.09 -6.09
CA PHE A 217 -16.77 0.95 -6.75
C PHE A 217 -17.04 -0.38 -6.00
N ILE A 218 -17.03 -0.36 -4.66
CA ILE A 218 -17.39 -1.54 -3.83
C ILE A 218 -18.80 -2.01 -4.15
N ARG A 219 -19.78 -1.08 -4.21
CA ARG A 219 -21.18 -1.42 -4.51
C ARG A 219 -21.37 -2.00 -5.93
N GLN A 220 -20.62 -1.48 -6.90
CA GLN A 220 -20.72 -1.92 -8.30
C GLN A 220 -19.98 -3.23 -8.58
N ASN A 221 -18.90 -3.52 -7.83
CA ASN A 221 -18.00 -4.64 -8.08
C ASN A 221 -17.63 -5.40 -6.78
N PRO A 222 -18.62 -5.85 -5.97
CA PRO A 222 -18.36 -6.42 -4.65
C PRO A 222 -17.47 -7.67 -4.70
N GLU A 223 -17.67 -8.56 -5.67
CA GLU A 223 -16.87 -9.78 -5.80
C GLU A 223 -15.43 -9.50 -6.24
N ALA A 224 -15.22 -8.54 -7.14
CA ALA A 224 -13.89 -8.13 -7.55
C ALA A 224 -13.10 -7.52 -6.38
N VAL A 225 -13.75 -6.68 -5.57
CA VAL A 225 -13.12 -6.09 -4.37
C VAL A 225 -12.82 -7.16 -3.33
N ARG A 226 -13.75 -8.10 -3.09
CA ARG A 226 -13.53 -9.25 -2.19
C ARG A 226 -12.38 -10.13 -2.66
N GLY A 227 -12.35 -10.48 -3.94
CA GLY A 227 -11.26 -11.25 -4.57
C GLY A 227 -9.91 -10.56 -4.42
N PHE A 228 -9.87 -9.24 -4.62
CA PHE A 228 -8.66 -8.45 -4.46
C PHE A 228 -8.15 -8.48 -3.00
N VAL A 229 -9.03 -8.27 -2.02
CA VAL A 229 -8.69 -8.34 -0.59
C VAL A 229 -8.14 -9.72 -0.21
N LYS A 230 -8.76 -10.82 -0.70
CA LYS A 230 -8.27 -12.19 -0.49
C LYS A 230 -6.87 -12.39 -1.08
N ALA A 231 -6.66 -11.99 -2.33
CA ALA A 231 -5.36 -12.14 -3.01
C ALA A 231 -4.24 -11.40 -2.28
N ILE A 232 -4.48 -10.17 -1.83
CA ILE A 232 -3.50 -9.40 -1.04
C ILE A 232 -3.23 -10.06 0.32
N ALA A 233 -4.25 -10.55 1.01
CA ALA A 233 -4.08 -11.23 2.30
C ALA A 233 -3.30 -12.55 2.15
N GLU A 234 -3.56 -13.34 1.12
CA GLU A 234 -2.76 -14.53 0.78
C GLU A 234 -1.30 -14.16 0.49
N ALA A 235 -1.06 -13.07 -0.26
CA ALA A 235 0.29 -12.58 -0.53
C ALA A 235 1.02 -12.10 0.73
N MET A 236 0.32 -11.46 1.68
CA MET A 236 0.88 -11.09 2.99
C MET A 236 1.31 -12.32 3.80
N ALA A 237 0.55 -13.41 3.72
CA ALA A 237 0.91 -14.69 4.35
C ALA A 237 2.11 -15.34 3.64
N LEU A 238 2.13 -15.35 2.30
CA LEU A 238 3.27 -15.87 1.52
C LEU A 238 4.56 -15.09 1.80
N PHE A 239 4.49 -13.76 1.95
CA PHE A 239 5.67 -12.96 2.30
C PHE A 239 6.34 -13.46 3.59
N ARG A 240 5.57 -14.00 4.55
CA ARG A 240 6.09 -14.55 5.81
C ARG A 240 6.59 -15.98 5.66
N ASN A 241 5.90 -16.78 4.83
CA ASN A 241 5.99 -18.24 4.88
C ASN A 241 6.73 -18.84 3.66
N ASP A 242 6.99 -18.05 2.60
CA ASP A 242 7.65 -18.49 1.37
C ASP A 242 8.84 -17.56 1.01
N PRO A 243 9.99 -17.72 1.71
CA PRO A 243 11.18 -16.91 1.49
C PRO A 243 11.69 -16.94 0.04
N GLU A 244 11.62 -18.10 -0.61
CA GLU A 244 12.13 -18.25 -1.98
C GLU A 244 11.34 -17.40 -2.98
N SER A 245 10.03 -17.31 -2.81
CA SER A 245 9.20 -16.45 -3.66
C SER A 245 9.48 -14.97 -3.43
N VAL A 246 9.70 -14.55 -2.18
CA VAL A 246 10.10 -13.17 -1.87
C VAL A 246 11.45 -12.84 -2.51
N ARG A 247 12.44 -13.75 -2.39
CA ARG A 247 13.76 -13.63 -3.02
C ARG A 247 13.62 -13.45 -4.53
N LYS A 248 12.84 -14.30 -5.19
CA LYS A 248 12.60 -14.24 -6.63
C LYS A 248 12.02 -12.89 -7.04
N VAL A 249 10.96 -12.43 -6.38
CA VAL A 249 10.33 -11.14 -6.63
C VAL A 249 11.31 -9.99 -6.44
N MET A 250 12.09 -9.96 -5.37
CA MET A 250 13.09 -8.92 -5.13
C MET A 250 14.16 -8.89 -6.22
N LYS A 251 14.64 -10.05 -6.65
CA LYS A 251 15.62 -10.17 -7.74
C LYS A 251 15.05 -9.71 -9.07
N GLU A 252 13.88 -10.17 -9.45
CA GLU A 252 13.28 -9.91 -10.77
C GLU A 252 12.72 -8.49 -10.89
N ARG A 253 12.03 -7.99 -9.84
CA ARG A 253 11.32 -6.69 -9.88
C ARG A 253 12.17 -5.52 -9.39
N LEU A 254 13.01 -5.73 -8.36
CA LEU A 254 13.83 -4.68 -7.77
C LEU A 254 15.28 -4.72 -8.24
N LYS A 255 15.70 -5.79 -8.96
CA LYS A 255 17.09 -6.03 -9.34
C LYS A 255 18.02 -6.06 -8.11
N ILE A 256 17.51 -6.59 -6.99
CA ILE A 256 18.25 -6.81 -5.75
C ILE A 256 18.63 -8.30 -5.70
N ASP A 257 19.92 -8.58 -5.73
CA ASP A 257 20.48 -9.93 -5.65
C ASP A 257 21.41 -10.12 -4.43
N ASP A 258 21.51 -9.07 -3.59
CA ASP A 258 22.28 -9.12 -2.36
C ASP A 258 21.53 -9.96 -1.31
N PRO A 259 22.12 -11.10 -0.86
CA PRO A 259 21.45 -12.01 0.07
C PRO A 259 21.13 -11.37 1.42
N LEU A 260 21.99 -10.48 1.92
CA LEU A 260 21.78 -9.81 3.22
C LEU A 260 20.60 -8.84 3.17
N VAL A 261 20.49 -8.06 2.07
CA VAL A 261 19.35 -7.15 1.87
C VAL A 261 18.05 -7.93 1.77
N ILE A 262 18.07 -9.06 1.07
CA ILE A 262 16.89 -9.93 0.91
C ILE A 262 16.51 -10.52 2.26
N GLU A 263 17.47 -11.12 2.98
CA GLU A 263 17.24 -11.75 4.28
C GLU A 263 16.69 -10.74 5.31
N GLU A 264 17.32 -9.56 5.44
CA GLU A 264 16.85 -8.51 6.34
C GLU A 264 15.42 -8.08 5.99
N THR A 265 15.12 -7.92 4.69
CA THR A 265 13.77 -7.56 4.26
C THR A 265 12.74 -8.62 4.62
N GLN A 266 13.05 -9.90 4.39
CA GLN A 266 12.17 -11.03 4.71
C GLN A 266 11.93 -11.19 6.20
N LYS A 267 12.97 -11.03 7.00
CA LYS A 267 12.93 -11.23 8.45
C LYS A 267 12.19 -10.08 9.15
N ASP A 268 12.51 -8.85 8.77
CA ASP A 268 12.07 -7.69 9.55
C ASP A 268 10.79 -7.04 9.04
N TYR A 269 10.52 -7.06 7.73
CA TYR A 269 9.33 -6.39 7.21
C TYR A 269 7.99 -6.97 7.73
N PRO A 270 7.85 -8.29 7.98
CA PRO A 270 6.62 -8.87 8.52
C PRO A 270 6.12 -8.26 9.84
N ARG A 271 7.01 -7.69 10.67
CA ARG A 271 6.62 -7.07 11.96
C ARG A 271 5.70 -5.86 11.81
N TYR A 272 5.70 -5.24 10.62
CA TYR A 272 4.87 -4.06 10.30
C TYR A 272 3.52 -4.42 9.69
N MET A 273 3.33 -5.69 9.33
CA MET A 273 2.10 -6.20 8.71
C MET A 273 1.27 -7.00 9.71
N PRO A 274 -0.03 -6.74 9.87
CA PRO A 274 -0.89 -7.55 10.73
C PRO A 274 -1.20 -8.91 10.08
N LYS A 275 -1.52 -9.94 10.88
CA LYS A 275 -2.03 -11.22 10.35
C LYS A 275 -3.49 -11.10 9.87
N VAL A 276 -4.32 -10.39 10.62
CA VAL A 276 -5.67 -9.98 10.18
C VAL A 276 -5.59 -8.52 9.78
N PRO A 277 -5.76 -8.19 8.49
CA PRO A 277 -5.36 -6.89 7.94
C PRO A 277 -6.41 -5.79 8.13
N TYR A 278 -6.86 -5.55 9.35
CA TYR A 278 -7.66 -4.36 9.66
C TYR A 278 -6.83 -3.09 9.52
N PRO A 279 -7.38 -2.01 8.94
CA PRO A 279 -6.80 -0.68 9.10
C PRO A 279 -6.59 -0.31 10.57
N SER A 280 -5.40 0.20 10.91
CA SER A 280 -5.04 0.52 12.30
C SER A 280 -5.73 1.80 12.77
N ARG A 281 -6.75 1.69 13.62
CA ARG A 281 -7.42 2.87 14.20
C ARG A 281 -6.47 3.77 15.00
N ALA A 282 -5.55 3.19 15.77
CA ALA A 282 -4.54 3.95 16.51
C ALA A 282 -3.62 4.71 15.53
N GLY A 283 -3.11 4.04 14.51
CA GLY A 283 -2.27 4.68 13.49
C GLY A 283 -3.01 5.75 12.70
N ILE A 284 -4.30 5.55 12.40
CA ILE A 284 -5.14 6.54 11.73
C ILE A 284 -5.41 7.74 12.64
N ALA A 285 -5.57 7.53 13.95
CA ALA A 285 -5.78 8.62 14.90
C ALA A 285 -4.57 9.57 14.96
N VAL A 286 -3.34 9.05 14.90
CA VAL A 286 -2.12 9.87 14.81
C VAL A 286 -2.13 10.73 13.53
N ILE A 287 -2.49 10.13 12.40
CA ILE A 287 -2.61 10.84 11.13
C ILE A 287 -3.68 11.93 11.21
N LYS A 288 -4.87 11.58 11.72
CA LYS A 288 -6.00 12.51 11.88
C LYS A 288 -5.61 13.71 12.76
N ALA A 289 -4.95 13.46 13.90
CA ALA A 289 -4.52 14.52 14.80
C ALA A 289 -3.54 15.51 14.12
N PHE A 290 -2.61 14.98 13.31
CA PHE A 290 -1.69 15.83 12.53
C PHE A 290 -2.45 16.64 11.47
N LEU A 291 -3.37 16.00 10.73
CA LEU A 291 -4.16 16.68 9.69
C LEU A 291 -5.08 17.75 10.30
N ASP A 292 -5.72 17.48 11.42
CA ASP A 292 -6.59 18.44 12.13
C ASP A 292 -5.87 19.73 12.54
N LYS A 293 -4.59 19.57 12.94
CA LYS A 293 -3.74 20.71 13.29
C LYS A 293 -3.40 21.56 12.07
N ASN A 294 -3.13 20.94 10.92
CA ASN A 294 -2.52 21.57 9.77
C ASN A 294 -3.52 21.84 8.62
N GLU A 295 -4.65 21.12 8.57
CA GLU A 295 -5.61 21.13 7.44
C GLU A 295 -7.05 21.26 7.97
N PRO A 296 -7.57 22.48 8.17
CA PRO A 296 -8.89 22.71 8.79
C PRO A 296 -10.06 21.97 8.13
N ALA A 297 -10.00 21.74 6.80
CA ALA A 297 -11.04 21.02 6.07
C ALA A 297 -11.22 19.57 6.50
N VAL A 298 -10.17 18.95 7.08
CA VAL A 298 -10.21 17.56 7.54
C VAL A 298 -10.90 17.41 8.91
N ARG A 299 -10.94 18.46 9.73
CA ARG A 299 -11.43 18.40 11.13
C ARG A 299 -12.82 17.77 11.29
N PRO A 300 -13.82 18.03 10.42
CA PRO A 300 -15.16 17.47 10.58
C PRO A 300 -15.23 15.95 10.33
N LEU A 301 -14.22 15.36 9.68
CA LEU A 301 -14.26 13.96 9.27
C LEU A 301 -14.01 13.03 10.44
N SER A 302 -14.81 11.96 10.56
CA SER A 302 -14.54 10.88 11.50
C SER A 302 -13.56 9.86 10.90
N ILE A 303 -12.87 9.10 11.76
CA ILE A 303 -12.03 7.96 11.33
C ILE A 303 -12.89 6.86 10.71
N ASP A 304 -14.09 6.62 11.27
CA ASP A 304 -14.98 5.55 10.83
C ASP A 304 -15.48 5.75 9.40
N ASP A 305 -15.63 7.00 8.96
CA ASP A 305 -16.01 7.30 7.59
C ASP A 305 -14.89 7.04 6.57
N GLN A 306 -13.63 6.94 7.03
CA GLN A 306 -12.47 6.73 6.15
C GLN A 306 -12.09 5.26 5.97
N ILE A 307 -12.73 4.34 6.70
CA ILE A 307 -12.46 2.91 6.67
C ILE A 307 -13.73 2.11 6.40
N ASP A 308 -13.55 0.94 5.77
CA ASP A 308 -14.62 -0.05 5.62
C ASP A 308 -14.06 -1.44 5.93
N ASN A 309 -14.42 -1.96 7.08
CA ASN A 309 -13.92 -3.23 7.62
C ASN A 309 -14.79 -4.44 7.25
N GLN A 310 -15.84 -4.25 6.46
CA GLN A 310 -16.84 -5.29 6.23
C GLN A 310 -16.22 -6.56 5.66
N ILE A 311 -15.48 -6.46 4.55
CA ILE A 311 -14.87 -7.63 3.89
C ILE A 311 -13.85 -8.33 4.80
N VAL A 312 -13.00 -7.58 5.49
CA VAL A 312 -12.00 -8.17 6.42
C VAL A 312 -12.71 -8.90 7.56
N ARG A 313 -13.77 -8.32 8.13
CA ARG A 313 -14.56 -8.94 9.21
C ARG A 313 -15.23 -10.23 8.75
N GLU A 314 -15.85 -10.24 7.58
CA GLU A 314 -16.48 -11.44 7.02
C GLU A 314 -15.47 -12.56 6.76
N LEU A 315 -14.28 -12.21 6.21
CA LEU A 315 -13.21 -13.17 5.98
C LEU A 315 -12.61 -13.70 7.30
N GLU A 316 -12.55 -12.89 8.35
CA GLU A 316 -12.11 -13.34 9.66
C GLU A 316 -13.14 -14.32 10.27
N GLN A 317 -14.42 -13.97 10.23
CA GLN A 317 -15.50 -14.80 10.79
C GLN A 317 -15.59 -16.18 10.14
N ASN A 318 -15.30 -16.30 8.83
CA ASN A 318 -15.25 -17.59 8.13
C ASN A 318 -13.91 -18.33 8.24
N GLY A 319 -13.00 -17.84 9.10
CA GLY A 319 -11.75 -18.52 9.38
C GLY A 319 -10.68 -18.40 8.27
N PHE A 320 -10.89 -17.53 7.26
CA PHE A 320 -9.99 -17.39 6.13
C PHE A 320 -8.57 -17.05 6.59
N PHE A 321 -8.39 -16.02 7.43
CA PHE A 321 -7.05 -15.62 7.92
C PHE A 321 -6.42 -16.70 8.78
N SER A 322 -7.19 -17.40 9.63
CA SER A 322 -6.68 -18.51 10.44
C SER A 322 -6.12 -19.63 9.58
N SER A 323 -6.74 -19.90 8.41
CA SER A 323 -6.26 -20.91 7.47
C SER A 323 -4.93 -20.55 6.81
N LEU A 324 -4.66 -19.25 6.58
CA LEU A 324 -3.43 -18.76 5.95
C LEU A 324 -2.18 -18.95 6.82
N TYR A 325 -2.34 -18.92 8.15
CA TYR A 325 -1.24 -18.95 9.10
C TYR A 325 -1.14 -20.26 9.91
N ARG A 326 -1.92 -21.29 9.56
CA ARG A 326 -1.77 -22.63 10.14
C ARG A 326 -0.43 -23.19 9.69
N ILE A 327 0.52 -23.26 10.61
CA ILE A 327 1.77 -23.98 10.41
C ILE A 327 1.41 -25.46 10.30
N LYS A 328 1.85 -26.12 9.23
CA LYS A 328 1.78 -27.58 9.08
C LYS A 328 2.74 -28.24 10.04
#